data_f0d8ff4e7080bdda399c4bb75feb98eb
#
_entry.id   f0d8ff4e7080bdda399c4bb75feb98eb
#
_cell.length_a   1.000
_cell.length_b   1.000
_cell.length_c   1.000
_cell.angle_alpha   90.00
_cell.angle_beta   90.00
_cell.angle_gamma   90.00
#
_symmetry.space_group_name_H-M   'P 1'
#
loop_
_entity.id
_entity.type
_entity.pdbx_description
1 polymer ?
#
loop_
_entity_poly.entity_id
_entity_poly.type
_entity_poly.pdbx_seq_one_letter_code
_entity_poly.pdbx_strand_id
1 'polypeptide(L)'
;MNMKSLAMILIIALLTSCAAFAQQSPSEAPASREDVLKLFDVMQNREQVRRTMESMVSQSQVLMREQIKQRNPKITDEELAELNQEAEEMWKNFPVDQMLEDAVPVYQKHLTKTDVDAMISFYSSPTGQKLLREMPAIMSEGMQAMYPDIQKHMDATIRRIDEKARKQQQKKPAPKSQP
;
A
#
# COMPACT_ATOMS: atom_id res chain seq x y z
N MET A 1 59.72 35.61 -24.34
CA MET A 1 58.52 35.07 -23.68
C MET A 1 58.99 34.36 -22.42
N ASN A 2 58.75 34.94 -21.23
CA ASN A 2 59.37 34.50 -19.98
C ASN A 2 58.75 33.20 -19.48
N MET A 3 59.59 32.29 -18.99
CA MET A 3 59.24 30.99 -18.44
C MET A 3 58.14 31.06 -17.33
N LYS A 4 58.00 32.19 -16.66
CA LYS A 4 56.96 32.49 -15.68
C LYS A 4 55.59 32.70 -16.32
N SER A 5 55.52 33.23 -17.55
CA SER A 5 54.25 33.39 -18.29
C SER A 5 53.73 32.05 -18.85
N LEU A 6 54.65 31.14 -19.23
CA LEU A 6 54.26 29.80 -19.71
C LEU A 6 53.68 28.93 -18.56
N ALA A 7 54.26 29.05 -17.34
CA ALA A 7 53.74 28.33 -16.16
C ALA A 7 52.35 28.83 -15.74
N MET A 8 52.07 30.12 -15.84
CA MET A 8 50.79 30.71 -15.48
C MET A 8 49.69 30.34 -16.47
N ILE A 9 49.99 30.18 -17.78
CA ILE A 9 49.04 29.73 -18.80
C ILE A 9 48.72 28.25 -18.62
N LEU A 10 49.70 27.41 -18.20
CA LEU A 10 49.48 25.99 -17.93
C LEU A 10 48.61 25.73 -16.67
N ILE A 11 48.72 26.58 -15.66
CA ILE A 11 47.88 26.48 -14.43
C ILE A 11 46.44 26.91 -14.71
N ILE A 12 46.22 27.91 -15.55
CA ILE A 12 44.87 28.36 -15.95
C ILE A 12 44.18 27.29 -16.84
N ALA A 13 44.93 26.59 -17.70
CA ALA A 13 44.39 25.51 -18.53
C ALA A 13 44.00 24.26 -17.69
N LEU A 14 44.66 24.01 -16.53
CA LEU A 14 44.32 22.88 -15.68
C LEU A 14 43.09 23.14 -14.76
N LEU A 15 42.77 24.41 -14.52
CA LEU A 15 41.61 24.81 -13.70
C LEU A 15 40.28 24.85 -14.48
N THR A 16 40.33 24.86 -15.81
CA THR A 16 39.13 24.84 -16.66
C THR A 16 38.67 23.43 -17.03
N SER A 17 39.42 22.38 -16.71
CA SER A 17 39.02 20.98 -17.00
C SER A 17 38.17 20.33 -15.91
N CYS A 18 37.93 20.98 -14.76
CA CYS A 18 37.06 20.45 -13.68
C CYS A 18 35.58 20.87 -13.75
N ALA A 19 35.18 21.63 -14.79
CA ALA A 19 33.81 22.16 -14.86
C ALA A 19 32.88 21.35 -15.77
N ALA A 20 33.19 20.11 -16.11
CA ALA A 20 32.35 19.28 -16.99
C ALA A 20 31.80 18.02 -16.32
N PHE A 21 31.83 17.91 -14.98
CA PHE A 21 30.78 17.15 -14.28
C PHE A 21 29.60 18.11 -14.16
N ALA A 22 28.92 18.35 -15.26
CA ALA A 22 27.57 18.87 -15.22
C ALA A 22 26.79 17.95 -14.27
N GLN A 23 26.56 18.43 -13.06
CA GLN A 23 25.45 17.95 -12.24
C GLN A 23 24.24 18.04 -13.16
N GLN A 24 23.84 16.91 -13.73
CA GLN A 24 22.53 16.79 -14.33
C GLN A 24 21.58 17.14 -13.21
N SER A 25 21.06 18.37 -13.23
CA SER A 25 19.93 18.72 -12.36
C SER A 25 18.90 17.63 -12.54
N PRO A 26 18.35 17.07 -11.45
CA PRO A 26 17.30 16.08 -11.56
C PRO A 26 16.27 16.59 -12.56
N SER A 27 15.86 15.78 -13.51
CA SER A 27 14.85 16.18 -14.47
C SER A 27 13.56 16.47 -13.71
N GLU A 28 13.16 17.74 -13.62
CA GLU A 28 11.89 18.15 -13.03
C GLU A 28 10.69 17.79 -13.95
N ALA A 29 10.97 17.27 -15.15
CA ALA A 29 9.92 16.83 -16.04
C ALA A 29 9.09 15.70 -15.40
N PRO A 30 7.77 15.69 -15.58
CA PRO A 30 6.93 14.57 -15.18
C PRO A 30 7.43 13.26 -15.80
N ALA A 31 7.27 12.16 -15.09
CA ALA A 31 7.56 10.83 -15.63
C ALA A 31 6.71 10.56 -16.88
N SER A 32 7.26 9.86 -17.87
CA SER A 32 6.47 9.42 -19.01
C SER A 32 5.50 8.29 -18.60
N ARG A 33 4.49 8.03 -19.43
CA ARG A 33 3.59 6.88 -19.25
C ARG A 33 4.38 5.57 -19.17
N GLU A 34 5.34 5.40 -20.05
CA GLU A 34 6.21 4.23 -20.16
C GLU A 34 7.05 4.03 -18.89
N ASP A 35 7.59 5.12 -18.33
CA ASP A 35 8.35 5.08 -17.09
C ASP A 35 7.46 4.59 -15.93
N VAL A 36 6.24 5.12 -15.82
CA VAL A 36 5.28 4.72 -14.76
C VAL A 36 4.84 3.26 -14.91
N LEU A 37 4.53 2.82 -16.13
CA LEU A 37 4.17 1.41 -16.37
C LEU A 37 5.33 0.47 -16.05
N LYS A 38 6.56 0.84 -16.40
CA LYS A 38 7.75 0.09 -16.03
C LYS A 38 7.93 0.02 -14.50
N LEU A 39 7.64 1.11 -13.79
CA LEU A 39 7.64 1.11 -12.33
C LEU A 39 6.62 0.09 -11.79
N PHE A 40 5.39 0.07 -12.34
CA PHE A 40 4.37 -0.89 -11.95
C PHE A 40 4.81 -2.34 -12.17
N ASP A 41 5.52 -2.61 -13.27
CA ASP A 41 6.03 -3.96 -13.57
C ASP A 41 7.12 -4.38 -12.57
N VAL A 42 8.11 -3.54 -12.27
CA VAL A 42 9.17 -3.89 -11.31
C VAL A 42 8.66 -4.01 -9.88
N MET A 43 7.60 -3.27 -9.53
CA MET A 43 6.89 -3.40 -8.25
C MET A 43 5.92 -4.59 -8.22
N GLN A 44 5.73 -5.29 -9.32
CA GLN A 44 4.79 -6.41 -9.45
C GLN A 44 3.32 -6.01 -9.11
N ASN A 45 2.94 -4.76 -9.38
CA ASN A 45 1.63 -4.23 -9.00
C ASN A 45 0.47 -5.04 -9.57
N ARG A 46 0.56 -5.49 -10.84
CA ARG A 46 -0.44 -6.37 -11.47
C ARG A 46 -0.67 -7.64 -10.65
N GLU A 47 0.40 -8.32 -10.27
CA GLU A 47 0.32 -9.56 -9.50
C GLU A 47 -0.17 -9.31 -8.07
N GLN A 48 0.23 -8.22 -7.44
CA GLN A 48 -0.25 -7.84 -6.10
C GLN A 48 -1.75 -7.53 -6.10
N VAL A 49 -2.24 -6.77 -7.08
CA VAL A 49 -3.68 -6.50 -7.24
C VAL A 49 -4.44 -7.80 -7.42
N ARG A 50 -3.99 -8.68 -8.32
CA ARG A 50 -4.64 -9.97 -8.56
C ARG A 50 -4.71 -10.83 -7.29
N ARG A 51 -3.60 -11.01 -6.57
CA ARG A 51 -3.58 -11.77 -5.30
C ARG A 51 -4.49 -11.16 -4.23
N THR A 52 -4.53 -9.84 -4.15
CA THR A 52 -5.43 -9.16 -3.21
C THR A 52 -6.89 -9.45 -3.56
N MET A 53 -7.25 -9.36 -4.84
CA MET A 53 -8.59 -9.69 -5.32
C MET A 53 -8.96 -11.15 -5.04
N GLU A 54 -8.10 -12.11 -5.38
CA GLU A 54 -8.29 -13.53 -5.10
C GLU A 54 -8.53 -13.79 -3.61
N SER A 55 -7.75 -13.15 -2.74
CA SER A 55 -7.92 -13.23 -1.28
C SER A 55 -9.26 -12.65 -0.81
N MET A 56 -9.66 -11.49 -1.35
CA MET A 56 -10.95 -10.88 -1.02
C MET A 56 -12.13 -11.76 -1.46
N VAL A 57 -12.07 -12.33 -2.65
CA VAL A 57 -13.09 -13.26 -3.15
C VAL A 57 -13.19 -14.47 -2.23
N SER A 58 -12.07 -15.11 -1.92
CA SER A 58 -12.02 -16.28 -1.05
C SER A 58 -12.61 -16.00 0.34
N GLN A 59 -12.29 -14.84 0.94
CA GLN A 59 -12.86 -14.44 2.24
C GLN A 59 -14.36 -14.11 2.14
N SER A 60 -14.78 -13.45 1.07
CA SER A 60 -16.19 -13.08 0.88
C SER A 60 -17.08 -14.28 0.62
N GLN A 61 -16.58 -15.32 -0.07
CA GLN A 61 -17.33 -16.54 -0.36
C GLN A 61 -17.85 -17.23 0.91
N VAL A 62 -17.01 -17.30 1.96
CA VAL A 62 -17.41 -17.90 3.24
C VAL A 62 -18.57 -17.14 3.86
N LEU A 63 -18.46 -15.81 3.96
CA LEU A 63 -19.51 -14.96 4.54
C LEU A 63 -20.77 -14.94 3.70
N MET A 64 -20.62 -14.89 2.38
CA MET A 64 -21.75 -14.88 1.44
C MET A 64 -22.51 -16.19 1.48
N ARG A 65 -21.83 -17.33 1.55
CA ARG A 65 -22.47 -18.66 1.68
C ARG A 65 -23.37 -18.72 2.91
N GLU A 66 -22.89 -18.26 4.05
CA GLU A 66 -23.69 -18.22 5.29
C GLU A 66 -24.91 -17.29 5.16
N GLN A 67 -24.74 -16.11 4.60
CA GLN A 67 -25.84 -15.15 4.40
C GLN A 67 -26.88 -15.67 3.42
N ILE A 68 -26.44 -16.31 2.31
CA ILE A 68 -27.35 -16.88 1.32
C ILE A 68 -28.14 -18.04 1.93
N LYS A 69 -27.50 -18.95 2.68
CA LYS A 69 -28.19 -20.04 3.39
C LYS A 69 -29.20 -19.53 4.43
N GLN A 70 -28.90 -18.44 5.12
CA GLN A 70 -29.85 -17.82 6.05
C GLN A 70 -31.07 -17.21 5.33
N ARG A 71 -30.88 -16.59 4.16
CA ARG A 71 -31.98 -15.97 3.38
C ARG A 71 -32.78 -16.97 2.56
N ASN A 72 -32.12 -18.02 2.09
CA ASN A 72 -32.73 -19.10 1.32
C ASN A 72 -32.29 -20.46 1.88
N PRO A 73 -32.97 -20.98 2.93
CA PRO A 73 -32.61 -22.25 3.54
C PRO A 73 -32.77 -23.48 2.63
N LYS A 74 -33.43 -23.32 1.48
CA LYS A 74 -33.65 -24.39 0.49
C LYS A 74 -32.61 -24.40 -0.63
N ILE A 75 -31.66 -23.46 -0.63
CA ILE A 75 -30.62 -23.39 -1.64
C ILE A 75 -29.77 -24.67 -1.62
N THR A 76 -29.53 -25.25 -2.76
CA THR A 76 -28.71 -26.47 -2.90
C THR A 76 -27.21 -26.09 -2.90
N ASP A 77 -26.36 -27.10 -2.64
CA ASP A 77 -24.90 -26.88 -2.73
C ASP A 77 -24.46 -26.68 -4.19
N GLU A 78 -25.21 -27.22 -5.19
CA GLU A 78 -24.99 -26.97 -6.62
C GLU A 78 -25.24 -25.50 -6.99
N GLU A 79 -26.38 -24.94 -6.58
CA GLU A 79 -26.70 -23.52 -6.82
C GLU A 79 -25.68 -22.59 -6.14
N LEU A 80 -25.17 -22.95 -4.95
CA LEU A 80 -24.11 -22.21 -4.30
C LEU A 80 -22.78 -22.31 -5.06
N ALA A 81 -22.47 -23.46 -5.64
CA ALA A 81 -21.27 -23.65 -6.46
C ALA A 81 -21.33 -22.82 -7.75
N GLU A 82 -22.49 -22.75 -8.41
CA GLU A 82 -22.70 -21.91 -9.59
C GLU A 82 -22.49 -20.41 -9.25
N LEU A 83 -23.08 -19.92 -8.17
CA LEU A 83 -22.86 -18.52 -7.71
C LEU A 83 -21.40 -18.22 -7.40
N ASN A 84 -20.69 -19.17 -6.81
CA ASN A 84 -19.25 -19.01 -6.55
C ASN A 84 -18.45 -18.97 -7.85
N GLN A 85 -18.80 -19.81 -8.83
CA GLN A 85 -18.14 -19.82 -10.13
C GLN A 85 -18.37 -18.51 -10.89
N GLU A 86 -19.59 -17.98 -10.90
CA GLU A 86 -19.89 -16.67 -11.50
C GLU A 86 -19.07 -15.54 -10.84
N ALA A 87 -18.97 -15.55 -9.51
CA ALA A 87 -18.14 -14.59 -8.79
C ALA A 87 -16.66 -14.71 -9.17
N GLU A 88 -16.12 -15.94 -9.26
CA GLU A 88 -14.74 -16.16 -9.68
C GLU A 88 -14.48 -15.70 -11.11
N GLU A 89 -15.40 -15.96 -12.03
CA GLU A 89 -15.29 -15.52 -13.43
C GLU A 89 -15.31 -14.00 -13.55
N MET A 90 -16.15 -13.32 -12.77
CA MET A 90 -16.18 -11.86 -12.70
C MET A 90 -14.81 -11.29 -12.27
N TRP A 91 -14.16 -11.92 -11.29
CA TRP A 91 -12.85 -11.47 -10.81
C TRP A 91 -11.69 -11.85 -11.73
N LYS A 92 -11.75 -13.01 -12.38
CA LYS A 92 -10.77 -13.40 -13.43
C LYS A 92 -10.73 -12.42 -14.59
N ASN A 93 -11.89 -11.84 -14.91
CA ASN A 93 -12.06 -10.86 -15.99
C ASN A 93 -11.92 -9.41 -15.51
N PHE A 94 -11.49 -9.21 -14.24
CA PHE A 94 -11.33 -7.86 -13.72
C PHE A 94 -10.23 -7.10 -14.48
N PRO A 95 -10.49 -5.88 -14.97
CA PRO A 95 -9.59 -5.17 -15.89
C PRO A 95 -8.41 -4.53 -15.14
N VAL A 96 -7.53 -5.34 -14.54
CA VAL A 96 -6.36 -4.86 -13.79
C VAL A 96 -5.47 -3.97 -14.63
N ASP A 97 -5.28 -4.32 -15.92
CA ASP A 97 -4.44 -3.53 -16.82
C ASP A 97 -5.03 -2.13 -17.04
N GLN A 98 -6.34 -2.01 -17.23
CA GLN A 98 -7.00 -0.72 -17.34
C GLN A 98 -6.87 0.10 -16.04
N MET A 99 -7.01 -0.52 -14.88
CA MET A 99 -6.78 0.16 -13.59
C MET A 99 -5.37 0.74 -13.49
N LEU A 100 -4.35 -0.02 -13.90
CA LEU A 100 -2.98 0.45 -13.89
C LEU A 100 -2.79 1.62 -14.86
N GLU A 101 -3.36 1.54 -16.07
CA GLU A 101 -3.37 2.65 -17.04
C GLU A 101 -4.04 3.90 -16.46
N ASP A 102 -5.21 3.76 -15.83
CA ASP A 102 -5.94 4.87 -15.23
C ASP A 102 -5.17 5.51 -14.05
N ALA A 103 -4.27 4.77 -13.40
CA ALA A 103 -3.41 5.28 -12.34
C ALA A 103 -2.22 6.10 -12.88
N VAL A 104 -1.78 5.90 -14.13
CA VAL A 104 -0.61 6.58 -14.72
C VAL A 104 -0.67 8.10 -14.55
N PRO A 105 -1.75 8.82 -14.89
CA PRO A 105 -1.81 10.27 -14.74
C PRO A 105 -1.63 10.76 -13.30
N VAL A 106 -2.04 9.93 -12.32
CA VAL A 106 -1.85 10.25 -10.90
C VAL A 106 -0.37 10.24 -10.54
N TYR A 107 0.37 9.22 -10.97
CA TYR A 107 1.82 9.14 -10.75
C TYR A 107 2.55 10.28 -11.46
N GLN A 108 2.21 10.58 -12.71
CA GLN A 108 2.78 11.68 -13.49
C GLN A 108 2.57 13.05 -12.84
N LYS A 109 1.47 13.22 -12.11
CA LYS A 109 1.19 14.46 -11.40
C LYS A 109 2.10 14.67 -10.18
N HIS A 110 2.55 13.59 -9.55
CA HIS A 110 3.24 13.64 -8.25
C HIS A 110 4.72 13.26 -8.33
N LEU A 111 5.16 12.58 -9.39
CA LEU A 111 6.51 12.08 -9.52
C LEU A 111 7.20 12.62 -10.78
N THR A 112 8.43 13.04 -10.61
CA THR A 112 9.32 13.39 -11.72
C THR A 112 9.91 12.13 -12.35
N LYS A 113 10.48 12.29 -13.54
CA LYS A 113 11.23 11.21 -14.18
C LYS A 113 12.36 10.69 -13.29
N THR A 114 13.06 11.58 -12.61
CA THR A 114 14.15 11.21 -11.69
C THR A 114 13.65 10.36 -10.52
N ASP A 115 12.49 10.70 -9.95
CA ASP A 115 11.89 9.92 -8.87
C ASP A 115 11.56 8.50 -9.34
N VAL A 116 10.92 8.39 -10.49
CA VAL A 116 10.52 7.10 -11.07
C VAL A 116 11.75 6.26 -11.43
N ASP A 117 12.79 6.85 -12.03
CA ASP A 117 14.03 6.14 -12.35
C ASP A 117 14.71 5.60 -11.07
N ALA A 118 14.75 6.40 -9.99
CA ALA A 118 15.29 5.98 -8.71
C ALA A 118 14.48 4.82 -8.08
N MET A 119 13.14 4.90 -8.14
CA MET A 119 12.25 3.83 -7.69
C MET A 119 12.43 2.54 -8.50
N ILE A 120 12.50 2.64 -9.83
CA ILE A 120 12.76 1.50 -10.70
C ILE A 120 14.10 0.85 -10.34
N SER A 121 15.15 1.65 -10.16
CA SER A 121 16.48 1.16 -9.77
C SER A 121 16.43 0.42 -8.43
N PHE A 122 15.76 0.99 -7.44
CA PHE A 122 15.61 0.36 -6.13
C PHE A 122 14.81 -0.94 -6.21
N TYR A 123 13.61 -0.92 -6.80
CA TYR A 123 12.75 -2.11 -6.84
C TYR A 123 13.27 -3.20 -7.79
N SER A 124 14.11 -2.87 -8.76
CA SER A 124 14.82 -3.86 -9.58
C SER A 124 16.01 -4.52 -8.85
N SER A 125 16.46 -3.95 -7.73
CA SER A 125 17.58 -4.50 -6.96
C SER A 125 17.18 -5.76 -6.17
N PRO A 126 18.15 -6.63 -5.79
CA PRO A 126 17.86 -7.78 -4.93
C PRO A 126 17.18 -7.41 -3.60
N THR A 127 17.57 -6.27 -3.02
CA THR A 127 16.99 -5.77 -1.76
C THR A 127 15.56 -5.29 -1.97
N GLY A 128 15.28 -4.52 -3.04
CA GLY A 128 13.93 -4.07 -3.37
C GLY A 128 12.98 -5.23 -3.65
N GLN A 129 13.44 -6.22 -4.43
CA GLN A 129 12.66 -7.44 -4.68
C GLN A 129 12.43 -8.27 -3.41
N LYS A 130 13.41 -8.35 -2.51
CA LYS A 130 13.21 -8.99 -1.21
C LYS A 130 12.16 -8.24 -0.39
N LEU A 131 12.24 -6.91 -0.33
CA LEU A 131 11.27 -6.09 0.40
C LEU A 131 9.84 -6.34 -0.11
N LEU A 132 9.63 -6.35 -1.43
CA LEU A 132 8.30 -6.62 -2.01
C LEU A 132 7.76 -8.00 -1.59
N ARG A 133 8.60 -9.03 -1.57
CA ARG A 133 8.17 -10.38 -1.16
C ARG A 133 7.87 -10.49 0.33
N GLU A 134 8.68 -9.86 1.18
CA GLU A 134 8.56 -9.98 2.63
C GLU A 134 7.53 -9.01 3.23
N MET A 135 7.15 -7.95 2.50
CA MET A 135 6.27 -6.91 3.02
C MET A 135 4.94 -7.44 3.59
N PRO A 136 4.24 -8.40 2.96
CA PRO A 136 3.02 -8.97 3.53
C PRO A 136 3.24 -9.63 4.89
N ALA A 137 4.34 -10.39 5.04
CA ALA A 137 4.70 -11.03 6.30
C ALA A 137 5.05 -9.99 7.37
N ILE A 138 5.88 -9.01 7.03
CA ILE A 138 6.26 -7.90 7.92
C ILE A 138 5.02 -7.17 8.44
N MET A 139 4.06 -6.86 7.56
CA MET A 139 2.81 -6.17 7.96
C MET A 139 1.96 -7.05 8.86
N SER A 140 1.81 -8.35 8.53
CA SER A 140 1.03 -9.30 9.32
C SER A 140 1.63 -9.52 10.72
N GLU A 141 2.93 -9.77 10.80
CA GLU A 141 3.64 -9.95 12.07
C GLU A 141 3.64 -8.67 12.90
N GLY A 142 3.81 -7.51 12.26
CA GLY A 142 3.70 -6.20 12.91
C GLY A 142 2.33 -5.98 13.56
N MET A 143 1.24 -6.31 12.85
CA MET A 143 -0.12 -6.26 13.41
C MET A 143 -0.29 -7.23 14.59
N GLN A 144 0.20 -8.46 14.46
CA GLN A 144 0.15 -9.43 15.55
C GLN A 144 0.92 -8.98 16.79
N ALA A 145 2.08 -8.37 16.60
CA ALA A 145 2.88 -7.84 17.71
C ALA A 145 2.17 -6.69 18.45
N MET A 146 1.34 -5.91 17.76
CA MET A 146 0.56 -4.81 18.36
C MET A 146 -0.72 -5.29 19.08
N TYR A 147 -1.20 -6.49 18.78
CA TYR A 147 -2.49 -7.00 19.30
C TYR A 147 -2.59 -7.00 20.83
N PRO A 148 -1.58 -7.43 21.62
CA PRO A 148 -1.63 -7.40 23.09
C PRO A 148 -1.82 -5.98 23.66
N ASP A 149 -1.18 -4.98 23.07
CA ASP A 149 -1.32 -3.59 23.51
C ASP A 149 -2.71 -3.02 23.19
N ILE A 150 -3.24 -3.35 22.01
CA ILE A 150 -4.63 -3.01 21.64
C ILE A 150 -5.61 -3.61 22.65
N GLN A 151 -5.47 -4.90 22.98
CA GLN A 151 -6.31 -5.58 23.97
C GLN A 151 -6.23 -4.88 25.34
N LYS A 152 -5.03 -4.60 25.82
CA LYS A 152 -4.84 -3.90 27.09
C LYS A 152 -5.53 -2.53 27.14
N HIS A 153 -5.44 -1.77 26.04
CA HIS A 153 -6.13 -0.47 25.92
C HIS A 153 -7.66 -0.60 25.87
N MET A 154 -8.17 -1.61 25.18
CA MET A 154 -9.60 -1.92 25.15
C MET A 154 -10.12 -2.28 26.56
N ASP A 155 -9.46 -3.18 27.26
CA ASP A 155 -9.82 -3.59 28.62
C ASP A 155 -9.82 -2.42 29.59
N ALA A 156 -8.80 -1.56 29.53
CA ALA A 156 -8.74 -0.35 30.35
C ALA A 156 -9.89 0.63 30.04
N THR A 157 -10.31 0.69 28.78
CA THR A 157 -11.43 1.53 28.36
C THR A 157 -12.77 0.97 28.86
N ILE A 158 -12.98 -0.34 28.71
CA ILE A 158 -14.18 -1.02 29.23
C ILE A 158 -14.28 -0.82 30.75
N ARG A 159 -13.21 -1.04 31.52
CA ARG A 159 -13.20 -0.81 32.96
C ARG A 159 -13.61 0.61 33.35
N ARG A 160 -13.10 1.62 32.62
CA ARG A 160 -13.49 3.03 32.86
C ARG A 160 -14.97 3.29 32.58
N ILE A 161 -15.52 2.66 31.54
CA ILE A 161 -16.95 2.77 31.23
C ILE A 161 -17.80 2.13 32.36
N ASP A 162 -17.45 0.93 32.80
CA ASP A 162 -18.13 0.23 33.89
C ASP A 162 -18.09 1.00 35.20
N GLU A 163 -16.93 1.58 35.56
CA GLU A 163 -16.82 2.43 36.76
C GLU A 163 -17.71 3.67 36.67
N LYS A 164 -17.77 4.31 35.51
CA LYS A 164 -18.67 5.46 35.31
C LYS A 164 -20.13 5.07 35.41
N ALA A 165 -20.51 3.94 34.82
CA ALA A 165 -21.88 3.42 34.90
C ALA A 165 -22.29 3.12 36.34
N ARG A 166 -21.43 2.44 37.13
CA ARG A 166 -21.66 2.16 38.56
C ARG A 166 -21.83 3.44 39.40
N LYS A 167 -20.97 4.45 39.18
CA LYS A 167 -21.06 5.74 39.86
C LYS A 167 -22.36 6.50 39.53
N GLN A 168 -22.85 6.38 38.29
CA GLN A 168 -24.12 7.00 37.88
C GLN A 168 -25.32 6.29 38.52
N GLN A 169 -25.30 4.95 38.61
CA GLN A 169 -26.35 4.19 39.27
C GLN A 169 -26.45 4.50 40.77
N GLN A 170 -25.31 4.66 41.45
CA GLN A 170 -25.28 5.04 42.87
C GLN A 170 -25.79 6.47 43.14
N LYS A 171 -25.74 7.38 42.17
CA LYS A 171 -26.23 8.75 42.28
C LYS A 171 -27.74 8.89 41.99
N LYS A 172 -28.39 7.84 41.48
CA LYS A 172 -29.83 7.86 41.19
C LYS A 172 -30.60 7.66 42.50
N PRO A 173 -31.42 8.64 42.95
CA PRO A 173 -32.18 8.47 44.20
C PRO A 173 -33.13 7.29 44.06
N ALA A 174 -33.29 6.54 45.19
CA ALA A 174 -34.23 5.44 45.26
C ALA A 174 -35.65 5.91 44.85
N PRO A 175 -36.41 5.09 44.09
CA PRO A 175 -37.77 5.44 43.75
C PRO A 175 -38.55 5.68 45.05
N LYS A 176 -39.11 6.88 45.20
CA LYS A 176 -40.02 7.18 46.31
C LYS A 176 -41.18 6.18 46.21
N SER A 177 -41.25 5.27 47.17
CA SER A 177 -42.46 4.46 47.38
C SER A 177 -43.64 5.42 47.62
N GLN A 178 -44.54 5.47 46.67
CA GLN A 178 -45.82 6.14 46.88
C GLN A 178 -46.68 5.28 47.80
N PRO A 179 -47.42 5.92 48.69
CA PRO A 179 -48.34 5.23 49.61
C PRO A 179 -49.53 4.62 48.87
#